data_29e577d171c2a8e2f707d3ee698f90a5
#
_entry.id   29e577d171c2a8e2f707d3ee698f90a5
#
_cell.length_a   1.000
_cell.length_b   1.000
_cell.length_c   1.000
_cell.angle_alpha   90.00
_cell.angle_beta   90.00
_cell.angle_gamma   90.00
#
_symmetry.space_group_name_H-M   'P 1'
#
loop_
_entity.id
_entity.type
_entity.pdbx_description
1 polymer ?
#
loop_
_entity_poly.entity_id
_entity_poly.type
_entity_poly.pdbx_seq_one_letter_code
_entity_poly.pdbx_strand_id
1 'polypeptide(L)' 'MNKLNDILNELGISKVRLAKYLGVSRQMLYNYLSMNGLKEWPKEKSTRLLGLLNINSEEEFETLVVDSNYIMEVEG' A
#
# COMPACT_ATOMS: atom_id res chain seq x y z
N MET A 1 -7.66 1.49 -2.26
CA MET A 1 -6.95 0.19 -2.17
C MET A 1 -6.95 -0.31 -0.73
N ASN A 2 -7.87 -1.19 -0.44
CA ASN A 2 -7.96 -1.74 0.93
C ASN A 2 -6.73 -2.57 1.29
N LYS A 3 -6.17 -3.28 0.31
CA LYS A 3 -4.98 -4.07 0.53
C LYS A 3 -3.82 -3.22 1.05
N LEU A 4 -3.61 -2.06 0.47
CA LEU A 4 -2.51 -1.20 0.91
C LEU A 4 -2.75 -0.68 2.32
N ASN A 5 -3.99 -0.30 2.64
CA ASN A 5 -4.31 0.11 4.00
C ASN A 5 -3.99 -0.99 5.01
N ASP A 6 -4.33 -2.23 4.67
CA ASP A 6 -4.06 -3.36 5.54
C ASP A 6 -2.55 -3.57 5.73
N ILE A 7 -1.79 -3.46 4.65
CA ILE A 7 -0.34 -3.60 4.72
C ILE A 7 0.26 -2.50 5.61
N LEU A 8 -0.19 -1.27 5.44
CA LEU A 8 0.34 -0.16 6.23
C LEU A 8 0.03 -0.35 7.71
N ASN A 9 -1.17 -0.81 8.02
CA ASN A 9 -1.54 -1.10 9.41
C ASN A 9 -0.68 -2.21 10.00
N GLU A 10 -0.45 -3.25 9.23
CA GLU A 10 0.37 -4.37 9.66
C GLU A 10 1.79 -3.93 9.97
N LEU A 11 2.35 -3.06 9.13
CA LEU A 11 3.72 -2.57 9.29
C LEU A 11 3.84 -1.40 10.25
N GLY A 12 2.72 -0.86 10.70
CA GLY A 12 2.75 0.30 11.59
C GLY A 12 3.15 1.59 10.90
N ILE A 13 2.93 1.70 9.60
CA ILE A 13 3.28 2.89 8.82
C ILE A 13 2.07 3.79 8.72
N SER A 14 2.19 5.04 9.19
CA SER A 14 1.11 6.00 9.07
C SER A 14 1.03 6.55 7.64
N LYS A 15 -0.16 7.02 7.27
CA LYS A 15 -0.36 7.61 5.94
C LYS A 15 0.45 8.89 5.78
N VAL A 16 0.64 9.63 6.86
CA VAL A 16 1.46 10.85 6.83
C VAL A 16 2.90 10.51 6.48
N ARG A 17 3.44 9.46 7.09
CA ARG A 17 4.81 9.05 6.80
C ARG A 17 4.94 8.54 5.37
N LEU A 18 3.95 7.81 4.92
CA LEU A 18 3.96 7.30 3.55
C LEU A 18 3.93 8.45 2.54
N ALA A 19 3.08 9.45 2.77
CA ALA A 19 3.02 10.60 1.88
C ALA A 19 4.37 11.31 1.80
N LYS A 20 5.04 11.49 2.93
CA LYS A 20 6.37 12.08 2.95
C LYS A 20 7.38 11.25 2.18
N TYR A 21 7.34 9.94 2.35
CA TYR A 21 8.24 9.04 1.66
C TYR A 21 8.04 9.11 0.15
N LEU A 22 6.79 9.17 -0.29
CA LEU A 22 6.47 9.25 -1.71
C LEU A 22 6.65 10.65 -2.29
N GLY A 23 6.82 11.66 -1.43
CA GLY A 23 6.97 13.02 -1.90
C GLY A 23 5.67 13.63 -2.42
N VAL A 24 4.54 13.24 -1.84
CA VAL A 24 3.22 13.75 -2.24
C VAL A 24 2.49 14.34 -1.05
N SER A 25 1.46 15.14 -1.34
CA SER A 25 0.60 15.66 -0.29
C SER A 25 -0.31 14.56 0.27
N ARG A 26 -0.86 14.81 1.46
CA ARG A 26 -1.81 13.87 2.05
C ARG A 26 -3.00 13.63 1.12
N GLN A 27 -3.53 14.70 0.53
CA GLN A 27 -4.67 14.57 -0.36
C GLN A 27 -4.34 13.74 -1.59
N MET A 28 -3.15 13.93 -2.15
CA MET A 28 -2.71 13.13 -3.28
C MET A 28 -2.58 11.66 -2.90
N LEU A 29 -2.08 11.39 -1.71
CA LEU A 29 -2.00 10.02 -1.22
C LEU A 29 -3.38 9.40 -1.12
N TYR A 30 -4.36 10.12 -0.58
CA TYR A 30 -5.72 9.58 -0.53
C TYR A 30 -6.27 9.28 -1.91
N ASN A 31 -5.96 10.12 -2.90
CA ASN A 31 -6.35 9.84 -4.27
C ASN A 31 -5.74 8.51 -4.76
N TYR A 32 -4.46 8.30 -4.46
CA TYR A 32 -3.79 7.05 -4.82
C TYR A 32 -4.44 5.86 -4.13
N LEU A 33 -4.77 6.00 -2.85
CA LEU A 33 -5.40 4.92 -2.10
C LEU A 33 -6.80 4.59 -2.59
N SER A 34 -7.47 5.53 -3.26
CA SER A 34 -8.79 5.26 -3.82
C SER A 34 -8.73 4.56 -5.17
N MET A 35 -7.56 4.45 -5.77
CA MET A 35 -7.39 3.76 -7.04
C MET A 35 -7.49 2.26 -6.84
N ASN A 36 -7.80 1.53 -7.93
CA ASN A 36 -8.02 0.09 -7.84
C ASN A 36 -6.74 -0.72 -7.64
N GLY A 37 -5.63 -0.23 -8.14
CA GLY A 37 -4.37 -0.96 -8.00
C GLY A 37 -3.18 -0.07 -8.35
N LEU A 38 -1.98 -0.62 -8.14
CA LEU A 38 -0.75 0.11 -8.43
C LEU A 38 -0.58 0.43 -9.90
N LYS A 39 -1.27 -0.30 -10.77
CA LYS A 39 -1.20 -0.03 -12.19
C LYS A 39 -1.72 1.35 -12.55
N GLU A 40 -2.59 1.92 -11.74
CA GLU A 40 -3.15 3.24 -11.96
C GLU A 40 -2.28 4.34 -11.37
N TRP A 41 -1.29 3.99 -10.56
CA TRP A 41 -0.38 4.95 -9.97
C TRP A 41 0.66 5.41 -10.98
N PRO A 42 1.19 6.65 -10.82
CA PRO A 42 2.40 7.03 -11.55
C PRO A 42 3.50 6.02 -11.26
N LYS A 43 4.20 5.60 -12.31
CA LYS A 43 5.19 4.53 -12.17
C LYS A 43 6.26 4.85 -11.13
N GLU A 44 6.71 6.10 -11.09
CA GLU A 44 7.70 6.52 -10.10
C GLU A 44 7.22 6.29 -8.68
N LYS A 45 5.95 6.61 -8.42
CA LYS A 45 5.39 6.48 -7.08
C LYS A 45 5.15 5.02 -6.71
N SER A 46 4.66 4.23 -7.64
CA SER A 46 4.48 2.80 -7.37
C SER A 46 5.82 2.12 -7.13
N THR A 47 6.85 2.48 -7.88
CA THR A 47 8.19 1.93 -7.69
C THR A 47 8.72 2.26 -6.29
N ARG A 48 8.52 3.49 -5.83
CA ARG A 48 8.94 3.88 -4.49
C ARG A 48 8.19 3.09 -3.41
N LEU A 49 6.90 2.90 -3.60
CA LEU A 49 6.12 2.11 -2.66
C LEU A 49 6.63 0.67 -2.59
N LEU A 50 6.87 0.07 -3.74
CA LEU A 50 7.37 -1.30 -3.79
C LEU A 50 8.72 -1.42 -3.09
N GLY A 51 9.59 -0.44 -3.28
CA GLY A 51 10.88 -0.40 -2.59
C GLY A 51 10.71 -0.30 -1.08
N LEU A 52 9.78 0.52 -0.61
CA LEU A 52 9.51 0.66 0.81
C LEU A 52 9.02 -0.65 1.42
N LEU A 53 8.17 -1.36 0.70
CA LEU A 53 7.59 -2.61 1.16
C LEU A 53 8.49 -3.82 0.89
N ASN A 54 9.62 -3.60 0.22
CA ASN A 54 10.56 -4.65 -0.15
C ASN A 54 9.91 -5.71 -1.04
N ILE A 55 9.09 -5.24 -1.98
CA ILE A 55 8.41 -6.08 -2.97
C ILE A 55 9.03 -5.80 -4.33
N ASN A 56 9.24 -6.84 -5.13
CA ASN A 56 10.03 -6.73 -6.35
C ASN A 56 9.26 -6.17 -7.55
N SER A 57 7.94 -6.32 -7.59
CA SER A 57 7.17 -5.90 -8.75
C SER A 57 5.72 -5.58 -8.37
N GLU A 58 5.05 -4.83 -9.25
CA GLU A 58 3.63 -4.56 -9.08
C GLU A 58 2.81 -5.83 -9.10
N GLU A 59 3.20 -6.77 -9.97
CA GLU A 59 2.53 -8.05 -10.05
C GLU A 59 2.62 -8.81 -8.74
N GLU A 60 3.78 -8.82 -8.13
CA GLU A 60 3.97 -9.45 -6.82
C GLU A 60 3.10 -8.78 -5.77
N PHE A 61 3.00 -7.45 -5.79
CA PHE A 61 2.13 -6.73 -4.89
C PHE A 61 0.66 -7.12 -5.09
N GLU A 62 0.22 -7.22 -6.33
CA GLU A 62 -1.17 -7.55 -6.63
C GLU A 62 -1.53 -8.97 -6.20
N THR A 63 -0.57 -9.88 -6.22
CA THR A 63 -0.80 -11.25 -5.78
C THR A 63 -0.59 -11.44 -4.29
N LEU A 64 -0.01 -10.44 -3.62
CA LEU A 64 0.20 -10.50 -2.18
C LEU A 64 -1.16 -10.47 -1.49
N VAL A 65 -1.45 -11.47 -0.73
CA VAL A 65 -2.70 -11.53 0.02
C VAL A 65 -2.43 -11.08 1.43
N VAL A 66 -2.84 -9.84 1.73
CA VAL A 66 -2.95 -9.43 3.12
C VAL A 66 -4.27 -9.99 3.58
N ASP A 67 -4.20 -11.10 4.24
CA ASP A 67 -5.38 -11.88 4.52
C ASP A 67 -6.10 -11.35 5.74
N SER A 68 -7.05 -10.45 5.51
CA SER A 68 -7.87 -9.98 6.62
C SER A 68 -8.67 -11.13 7.23
N ASN A 69 -8.96 -12.16 6.45
CA ASN A 69 -9.59 -13.35 7.00
C ASN A 69 -8.65 -14.06 7.96
N TYR A 70 -7.37 -14.10 7.62
CA TYR A 70 -6.38 -14.68 8.50
C TYR A 70 -6.34 -13.95 9.84
N ILE A 71 -6.36 -12.62 9.78
CA ILE A 71 -6.35 -11.81 10.99
C ILE A 71 -7.61 -12.08 11.81
N MET A 72 -8.75 -12.18 11.15
CA MET A 72 -10.02 -12.48 11.81
C MET A 72 -10.00 -13.85 12.45
N GLU A 73 -9.42 -14.83 11.79
CA GLU A 73 -9.31 -16.17 12.35
C GLU A 73 -8.46 -16.20 13.60
N VAL A 74 -7.39 -15.43 13.60
CA VAL A 74 -6.50 -15.34 14.77
C VAL A 74 -7.23 -14.70 15.94
N GLU A 75 -8.03 -13.70 15.66
CA GLU A 75 -8.80 -13.02 16.70
C GLU A 75 -10.00 -13.83 17.16
N GLY A 76 -10.54 -14.60 16.25
CA GLY A 76 -11.70 -15.43 16.55
C GLY A 76 -11.33 -16.59 17.42
#